data_4004823e3ad886a2598fe5cbcf062522
#
_entry.id   4004823e3ad886a2598fe5cbcf062522
#
_cell.length_a   1.000
_cell.length_b   1.000
_cell.length_c   1.000
_cell.angle_alpha   90.00
_cell.angle_beta   90.00
_cell.angle_gamma   90.00
#
_symmetry.space_group_name_H-M   'P 1'
#
loop_
_entity.id
_entity.type
_entity.pdbx_description
1 polymer ?
#
loop_
_entity_poly.entity_id
_entity_poly.type
_entity_poly.pdbx_seq_one_letter_code
_entity_poly.pdbx_strand_id
1 'polypeptide(L)'
;MLKQASTLLLTTRRIPQLYYGTEVMMNGVKSKSDGYVRKDFPGGCDATNALTPAGRTKIQNECYDFYKTILNWRKGNDVIAKGSMVQFMVQNGVYAYARQYEGKTVFVMLNGTDAETTVPLKFYKEILKDSKQGKDILSGKAITFGEELKMGPRESLVIEL
;
A
#
# COMPACT_ATOMS: atom_id res chain seq x y z
N MET A 1 -3.18 3.05 9.29
CA MET A 1 -2.23 1.95 9.56
C MET A 1 -2.48 0.70 8.70
N LEU A 2 -3.70 0.12 8.61
CA LEU A 2 -3.93 -1.09 7.81
C LEU A 2 -3.48 -0.94 6.35
N LYS A 3 -3.92 0.11 5.64
CA LYS A 3 -3.52 0.37 4.24
C LYS A 3 -1.99 0.44 4.08
N GLN A 4 -1.28 1.07 5.01
CA GLN A 4 0.18 1.18 4.98
C GLN A 4 0.87 -0.18 5.16
N ALA A 5 0.44 -0.98 6.13
CA ALA A 5 0.95 -2.34 6.33
C ALA A 5 0.69 -3.22 5.09
N SER A 6 -0.49 -3.08 4.49
CA SER A 6 -0.86 -3.79 3.27
C SER A 6 -0.06 -3.31 2.05
N THR A 7 0.21 -2.02 1.94
CA THR A 7 1.11 -1.50 0.90
C THR A 7 2.49 -2.17 1.00
N LEU A 8 3.07 -2.19 2.20
CA LEU A 8 4.34 -2.86 2.45
C LEU A 8 4.28 -4.34 2.05
N LEU A 9 3.29 -5.07 2.57
CA LEU A 9 3.11 -6.51 2.27
C LEU A 9 2.98 -6.79 0.77
N LEU A 10 2.21 -5.97 0.06
CA LEU A 10 1.87 -6.20 -1.35
C LEU A 10 2.93 -5.70 -2.34
N THR A 11 3.91 -4.90 -1.91
CA THR A 11 4.94 -4.33 -2.80
C THR A 11 6.36 -4.80 -2.50
N THR A 12 6.59 -5.43 -1.32
CA THR A 12 7.86 -6.07 -1.01
C THR A 12 8.05 -7.38 -1.78
N ARG A 13 9.21 -8.00 -1.58
CA ARG A 13 9.55 -9.31 -2.19
C ARG A 13 8.69 -10.43 -1.60
N ARG A 14 8.48 -11.50 -2.37
CA ARG A 14 7.79 -12.73 -2.01
C ARG A 14 6.29 -12.71 -2.33
N ILE A 15 5.64 -13.83 -2.04
CA ILE A 15 4.21 -14.03 -2.25
C ILE A 15 3.47 -13.55 -1.00
N PRO A 16 2.65 -12.50 -1.10
CA PRO A 16 1.86 -12.03 0.02
C PRO A 16 0.73 -13.00 0.32
N GLN A 17 0.40 -13.16 1.59
CA GLN A 17 -0.78 -13.87 2.04
C GLN A 17 -1.73 -12.88 2.72
N LEU A 18 -2.93 -12.74 2.20
CA LEU A 18 -4.00 -11.97 2.79
C LEU A 18 -5.04 -12.92 3.38
N TYR A 19 -5.49 -12.62 4.58
CA TYR A 19 -6.57 -13.37 5.20
C TYR A 19 -7.91 -12.76 4.78
N TYR A 20 -8.93 -13.59 4.52
CA TYR A 20 -10.24 -13.12 4.08
C TYR A 20 -10.85 -12.12 5.08
N GLY A 21 -11.60 -11.17 4.56
CA GLY A 21 -12.23 -10.12 5.36
C GLY A 21 -11.31 -8.96 5.74
N THR A 22 -10.00 -9.04 5.46
CA THR A 22 -9.09 -7.90 5.65
C THR A 22 -9.52 -6.71 4.79
N GLU A 23 -10.01 -6.96 3.58
CA GLU A 23 -10.49 -5.97 2.63
C GLU A 23 -11.74 -5.22 3.08
N VAL A 24 -12.50 -5.81 3.98
CA VAL A 24 -13.70 -5.19 4.61
C VAL A 24 -13.48 -4.89 6.09
N MET A 25 -12.22 -4.90 6.54
CA MET A 25 -11.82 -4.56 7.90
C MET A 25 -12.48 -5.44 8.97
N MET A 26 -12.67 -6.74 8.69
CA MET A 26 -13.11 -7.68 9.72
C MET A 26 -12.17 -7.62 10.92
N ASN A 27 -12.73 -7.64 12.10
CA ASN A 27 -11.96 -7.65 13.33
C ASN A 27 -12.35 -8.81 14.23
N GLY A 28 -11.48 -9.15 15.16
CA GLY A 28 -11.72 -10.17 16.16
C GLY A 28 -10.88 -9.94 17.41
N VAL A 29 -11.26 -10.60 18.49
CA VAL A 29 -10.57 -10.50 19.77
C VAL A 29 -9.83 -11.81 20.04
N LYS A 30 -8.52 -11.83 19.76
CA LYS A 30 -7.67 -13.02 19.88
C LYS A 30 -7.67 -13.61 21.30
N SER A 31 -7.73 -12.77 22.33
CA SER A 31 -7.76 -13.19 23.72
C SER A 31 -9.02 -14.00 24.10
N LYS A 32 -10.09 -13.93 23.31
CA LYS A 32 -11.30 -14.74 23.55
C LYS A 32 -11.14 -16.16 23.02
N SER A 33 -10.75 -16.32 21.77
CA SER A 33 -10.40 -17.62 21.15
C SER A 33 -9.95 -17.42 19.70
N ASP A 34 -9.43 -18.50 19.08
CA ASP A 34 -9.13 -18.52 17.65
C ASP A 34 -10.39 -18.41 16.78
N GLY A 35 -11.50 -18.95 17.20
CA GLY A 35 -12.80 -18.81 16.50
C GLY A 35 -13.25 -17.35 16.41
N TYR A 36 -12.96 -16.54 17.43
CA TYR A 36 -13.31 -15.12 17.44
C TYR A 36 -12.58 -14.27 16.40
N VAL A 37 -11.45 -14.74 15.87
CA VAL A 37 -10.70 -14.08 14.78
C VAL A 37 -10.92 -14.77 13.44
N ARG A 38 -11.72 -15.86 13.40
CA ARG A 38 -12.03 -16.63 12.18
C ARG A 38 -13.54 -16.70 11.96
N LYS A 39 -14.22 -15.59 12.16
CA LYS A 39 -15.66 -15.44 11.96
C LYS A 39 -16.04 -15.64 10.51
N ASP A 40 -17.30 -15.98 10.26
CA ASP A 40 -17.85 -15.97 8.91
C ASP A 40 -17.73 -14.60 8.27
N PHE A 41 -17.57 -14.56 6.95
CA PHE A 41 -17.54 -13.32 6.22
C PHE A 41 -18.89 -12.60 6.31
N PRO A 42 -18.95 -11.29 6.64
CA PRO A 42 -20.21 -10.57 6.77
C PRO A 42 -21.01 -10.60 5.47
N GLY A 43 -22.24 -11.14 5.49
CA GLY A 43 -23.10 -11.27 4.33
C GLY A 43 -23.27 -12.68 3.80
N GLY A 44 -22.66 -13.70 4.46
CA GLY A 44 -22.94 -15.10 4.15
C GLY A 44 -24.33 -15.51 4.62
N CYS A 45 -24.56 -15.52 5.95
CA CYS A 45 -25.80 -15.94 6.58
C CYS A 45 -26.44 -14.87 7.47
N ASP A 46 -25.86 -13.70 7.58
CA ASP A 46 -26.34 -12.60 8.42
C ASP A 46 -26.95 -11.45 7.59
N ALA A 47 -27.63 -10.52 8.29
CA ALA A 47 -28.28 -9.37 7.67
C ALA A 47 -27.29 -8.30 7.15
N THR A 48 -25.99 -8.44 7.48
CA THR A 48 -24.96 -7.50 7.04
C THR A 48 -24.28 -8.03 5.77
N ASN A 49 -24.49 -7.39 4.63
CA ASN A 49 -23.97 -7.86 3.36
C ASN A 49 -22.74 -7.06 2.91
N ALA A 50 -21.57 -7.39 3.45
CA ALA A 50 -20.32 -6.76 3.01
C ALA A 50 -19.82 -7.21 1.63
N LEU A 51 -20.52 -8.13 0.96
CA LEU A 51 -20.24 -8.51 -0.43
C LEU A 51 -20.58 -7.38 -1.42
N THR A 52 -21.52 -6.53 -1.05
CA THR A 52 -21.96 -5.42 -1.92
C THR A 52 -21.52 -4.05 -1.37
N PRO A 53 -21.32 -3.04 -2.23
CA PRO A 53 -21.00 -1.69 -1.77
C PRO A 53 -22.04 -1.09 -0.82
N ALA A 54 -23.33 -1.40 -1.03
CA ALA A 54 -24.42 -0.91 -0.19
C ALA A 54 -24.43 -1.55 1.21
N GLY A 55 -23.92 -2.77 1.35
CA GLY A 55 -23.82 -3.46 2.64
C GLY A 55 -22.56 -3.13 3.43
N ARG A 56 -21.61 -2.40 2.84
CA ARG A 56 -20.39 -1.93 3.50
C ARG A 56 -20.54 -0.51 4.02
N THR A 57 -19.95 -0.22 5.16
CA THR A 57 -19.79 1.16 5.63
C THR A 57 -18.87 1.94 4.70
N LYS A 58 -18.87 3.28 4.80
CA LYS A 58 -17.97 4.13 4.01
C LYS A 58 -16.50 3.71 4.15
N ILE A 59 -16.03 3.51 5.38
CA ILE A 59 -14.63 3.14 5.64
C ILE A 59 -14.29 1.73 5.10
N GLN A 60 -15.24 0.80 5.13
CA GLN A 60 -15.06 -0.52 4.52
C GLN A 60 -14.99 -0.42 2.98
N ASN A 61 -15.81 0.42 2.35
CA ASN A 61 -15.72 0.67 0.93
C ASN A 61 -14.34 1.28 0.55
N GLU A 62 -13.89 2.29 1.29
CA GLU A 62 -12.55 2.88 1.08
C GLU A 62 -11.41 1.87 1.25
N CYS A 63 -11.55 0.93 2.16
CA CYS A 63 -10.59 -0.16 2.35
C CYS A 63 -10.65 -1.17 1.19
N TYR A 64 -11.84 -1.57 0.82
CA TYR A 64 -12.07 -2.48 -0.31
C TYR A 64 -11.51 -1.91 -1.62
N ASP A 65 -11.81 -0.64 -1.91
CA ASP A 65 -11.33 0.03 -3.11
C ASP A 65 -9.80 0.15 -3.15
N PHE A 66 -9.16 0.39 -1.99
CA PHE A 66 -7.72 0.33 -1.86
C PHE A 66 -7.17 -1.06 -2.24
N TYR A 67 -7.73 -2.13 -1.67
CA TYR A 67 -7.29 -3.50 -2.00
C TYR A 67 -7.55 -3.84 -3.46
N LYS A 68 -8.71 -3.46 -3.99
CA LYS A 68 -9.07 -3.64 -5.41
C LYS A 68 -8.03 -2.96 -6.31
N THR A 69 -7.66 -1.73 -6.01
CA THR A 69 -6.67 -0.95 -6.78
C THR A 69 -5.31 -1.63 -6.76
N ILE A 70 -4.75 -1.87 -5.58
CA ILE A 70 -3.37 -2.37 -5.47
C ILE A 70 -3.23 -3.82 -5.94
N LEU A 71 -4.24 -4.67 -5.72
CA LEU A 71 -4.21 -6.08 -6.16
C LEU A 71 -4.37 -6.20 -7.68
N ASN A 72 -5.26 -5.42 -8.30
CA ASN A 72 -5.40 -5.41 -9.75
C ASN A 72 -4.13 -4.87 -10.43
N TRP A 73 -3.55 -3.81 -9.89
CA TRP A 73 -2.28 -3.29 -10.37
C TRP A 73 -1.14 -4.32 -10.21
N ARG A 74 -1.07 -4.99 -9.07
CA ARG A 74 -0.05 -6.01 -8.80
C ARG A 74 -0.17 -7.21 -9.74
N LYS A 75 -1.38 -7.58 -10.15
CA LYS A 75 -1.65 -8.71 -11.04
C LYS A 75 -0.99 -8.46 -12.40
N GLY A 76 0.00 -9.28 -12.75
CA GLY A 76 0.77 -9.13 -13.98
C GLY A 76 1.85 -8.05 -13.96
N ASN A 77 2.13 -7.44 -12.80
CA ASN A 77 3.23 -6.50 -12.66
C ASN A 77 4.55 -7.22 -12.37
N ASP A 78 5.35 -7.41 -13.42
CA ASP A 78 6.64 -8.12 -13.36
C ASP A 78 7.66 -7.41 -12.46
N VAL A 79 7.61 -6.08 -12.33
CA VAL A 79 8.49 -5.34 -11.42
C VAL A 79 8.29 -5.80 -9.97
N ILE A 80 7.04 -6.01 -9.57
CA ILE A 80 6.72 -6.51 -8.23
C ILE A 80 6.96 -8.02 -8.10
N ALA A 81 6.65 -8.79 -9.14
CA ALA A 81 6.76 -10.23 -9.08
C ALA A 81 8.22 -10.72 -9.14
N LYS A 82 9.03 -10.13 -10.03
CA LYS A 82 10.38 -10.61 -10.39
C LYS A 82 11.49 -9.66 -9.98
N GLY A 83 11.17 -8.37 -9.75
CA GLY A 83 12.15 -7.29 -9.59
C GLY A 83 13.06 -7.47 -8.38
N SER A 84 14.27 -6.94 -8.52
CA SER A 84 15.18 -6.71 -7.40
C SER A 84 14.60 -5.68 -6.43
N MET A 85 15.19 -5.58 -5.25
CA MET A 85 14.75 -4.60 -4.24
C MET A 85 15.95 -3.82 -3.71
N VAL A 86 15.86 -2.52 -3.76
CA VAL A 86 16.80 -1.57 -3.15
C VAL A 86 16.07 -0.88 -2.01
N GLN A 87 16.68 -0.87 -0.83
CA GLN A 87 16.11 -0.25 0.38
C GLN A 87 16.96 0.95 0.79
N PHE A 88 16.31 1.93 1.37
CA PHE A 88 16.96 3.13 1.86
C PHE A 88 16.84 3.25 3.38
N MET A 89 17.80 3.95 3.99
CA MET A 89 17.69 4.32 5.39
C MET A 89 16.46 5.22 5.59
N VAL A 90 15.79 5.02 6.72
CA VAL A 90 14.65 5.86 7.09
C VAL A 90 15.08 7.33 7.20
N GLN A 91 14.37 8.21 6.52
CA GLN A 91 14.57 9.66 6.54
C GLN A 91 13.33 10.35 7.09
N ASN A 92 13.47 11.13 8.16
CA ASN A 92 12.36 11.87 8.77
C ASN A 92 11.11 11.00 9.07
N GLY A 93 11.31 9.74 9.48
CA GLY A 93 10.23 8.79 9.73
C GLY A 93 9.60 8.17 8.48
N VAL A 94 10.13 8.46 7.29
CA VAL A 94 9.70 7.85 6.02
C VAL A 94 10.63 6.69 5.68
N TYR A 95 10.05 5.51 5.51
CA TYR A 95 10.72 4.34 4.95
C TYR A 95 10.49 4.30 3.44
N ALA A 96 11.57 4.14 2.67
CA ALA A 96 11.51 4.07 1.22
C ALA A 96 12.28 2.88 0.67
N TYR A 97 11.78 2.33 -0.44
CA TYR A 97 12.46 1.30 -1.22
C TYR A 97 11.99 1.31 -2.67
N ALA A 98 12.77 0.71 -3.54
CA ALA A 98 12.44 0.54 -4.94
C ALA A 98 12.41 -0.93 -5.34
N ARG A 99 11.56 -1.26 -6.29
CA ARG A 99 11.54 -2.51 -7.03
C ARG A 99 11.94 -2.23 -8.47
N GLN A 100 12.84 -3.03 -9.05
CA GLN A 100 13.38 -2.79 -10.39
C GLN A 100 13.42 -4.07 -11.20
N TYR A 101 12.91 -4.00 -12.44
CA TYR A 101 12.91 -5.11 -13.38
C TYR A 101 12.90 -4.58 -14.82
N GLU A 102 13.84 -5.03 -15.65
CA GLU A 102 13.93 -4.67 -17.09
C GLU A 102 13.80 -3.18 -17.36
N GLY A 103 14.53 -2.36 -16.62
CA GLY A 103 14.53 -0.90 -16.80
C GLY A 103 13.35 -0.17 -16.20
N LYS A 104 12.32 -0.87 -15.74
CA LYS A 104 11.16 -0.29 -15.04
C LYS A 104 11.41 -0.24 -13.54
N THR A 105 10.90 0.79 -12.90
CA THR A 105 11.04 1.01 -11.45
C THR A 105 9.70 1.32 -10.82
N VAL A 106 9.43 0.69 -9.69
CA VAL A 106 8.38 1.07 -8.75
C VAL A 106 9.05 1.57 -7.49
N PHE A 107 8.83 2.83 -7.16
CA PHE A 107 9.36 3.48 -5.97
C PHE A 107 8.26 3.60 -4.92
N VAL A 108 8.51 3.06 -3.73
CA VAL A 108 7.53 3.02 -2.63
C VAL A 108 8.04 3.85 -1.47
N MET A 109 7.19 4.71 -0.93
CA MET A 109 7.47 5.54 0.24
C MET A 109 6.34 5.41 1.26
N LEU A 110 6.70 5.23 2.53
CA LEU A 110 5.77 5.01 3.64
C LEU A 110 6.08 6.00 4.78
N ASN A 111 5.21 6.98 5.00
CA ASN A 111 5.36 7.87 6.16
C ASN A 111 4.89 7.17 7.43
N GLY A 112 5.83 6.73 8.27
CA GLY A 112 5.56 6.06 9.55
C GLY A 112 5.11 6.99 10.68
N THR A 113 4.94 8.30 10.43
CA THR A 113 4.57 9.29 11.44
C THR A 113 3.11 9.72 11.34
N ASP A 114 2.57 10.30 12.42
CA ASP A 114 1.21 10.86 12.46
C ASP A 114 1.18 12.34 12.04
N ALA A 115 2.28 12.85 11.46
CA ALA A 115 2.41 14.22 10.98
C ALA A 115 2.76 14.27 9.49
N GLU A 116 2.47 15.39 8.85
CA GLU A 116 3.04 15.70 7.53
C GLU A 116 4.57 15.73 7.65
N THR A 117 5.25 15.14 6.68
CA THR A 117 6.70 15.01 6.68
C THR A 117 7.27 15.40 5.32
N THR A 118 8.33 16.18 5.33
CA THR A 118 9.09 16.53 4.12
C THR A 118 10.35 15.69 4.03
N VAL A 119 10.57 15.07 2.88
CA VAL A 119 11.69 14.16 2.62
C VAL A 119 12.56 14.71 1.50
N PRO A 120 13.86 14.96 1.76
CA PRO A 120 14.79 15.37 0.70
C PRO A 120 15.01 14.25 -0.31
N LEU A 121 14.71 14.52 -1.59
CA LEU A 121 14.82 13.51 -2.67
C LEU A 121 16.26 13.22 -3.10
N LYS A 122 17.23 14.01 -2.63
CA LYS A 122 18.66 13.76 -2.88
C LYS A 122 19.14 12.38 -2.43
N PHE A 123 18.48 11.76 -1.43
CA PHE A 123 18.81 10.44 -0.92
C PHE A 123 18.38 9.30 -1.87
N TYR A 124 17.54 9.60 -2.87
CA TYR A 124 16.96 8.62 -3.80
C TYR A 124 17.38 8.85 -5.25
N LYS A 125 18.43 9.67 -5.48
CA LYS A 125 18.90 10.02 -6.83
C LYS A 125 19.21 8.81 -7.70
N GLU A 126 19.77 7.74 -7.13
CA GLU A 126 20.10 6.51 -7.86
C GLU A 126 18.84 5.81 -8.45
N ILE A 127 17.66 5.99 -7.82
CA ILE A 127 16.39 5.45 -8.28
C ILE A 127 15.65 6.42 -9.17
N LEU A 128 15.57 7.69 -8.76
CA LEU A 128 14.84 8.73 -9.49
C LEU A 128 15.54 9.12 -10.79
N LYS A 129 16.89 9.07 -10.80
CA LYS A 129 17.72 9.48 -11.95
C LYS A 129 17.28 10.84 -12.52
N ASP A 130 16.91 10.88 -13.80
CA ASP A 130 16.44 12.09 -14.50
C ASP A 130 14.91 12.22 -14.53
N SER A 131 14.20 11.33 -13.81
CA SER A 131 12.75 11.35 -13.76
C SER A 131 12.25 12.64 -13.12
N LYS A 132 11.41 13.39 -13.82
CA LYS A 132 10.79 14.62 -13.32
C LYS A 132 9.46 14.35 -12.62
N GLN A 133 8.85 13.23 -12.94
CA GLN A 133 7.56 12.80 -12.37
C GLN A 133 7.42 11.29 -12.41
N GLY A 134 6.49 10.77 -11.61
CA GLY A 134 6.02 9.40 -11.63
C GLY A 134 4.52 9.35 -11.38
N LYS A 135 3.91 8.19 -11.53
CA LYS A 135 2.48 8.00 -11.29
C LYS A 135 2.26 7.22 -10.00
N ASP A 136 1.61 7.83 -9.01
CA ASP A 136 1.16 7.09 -7.83
C ASP A 136 -0.05 6.22 -8.18
N ILE A 137 0.09 4.92 -8.03
CA ILE A 137 -0.95 3.94 -8.39
C ILE A 137 -2.11 3.91 -7.40
N LEU A 138 -1.90 4.36 -6.15
CA LEU A 138 -2.94 4.35 -5.13
C LEU A 138 -3.95 5.47 -5.35
N SER A 139 -3.49 6.65 -5.74
CA SER A 139 -4.34 7.82 -6.02
C SER A 139 -4.60 8.05 -7.51
N GLY A 140 -3.81 7.44 -8.38
CA GLY A 140 -3.83 7.67 -9.83
C GLY A 140 -3.19 9.01 -10.26
N LYS A 141 -2.66 9.80 -9.32
CA LYS A 141 -2.12 11.14 -9.57
C LYS A 141 -0.66 11.09 -10.01
N ALA A 142 -0.26 12.09 -10.80
CA ALA A 142 1.14 12.36 -11.07
C ALA A 142 1.80 12.96 -9.82
N ILE A 143 2.99 12.46 -9.49
CA ILE A 143 3.86 12.99 -8.44
C ILE A 143 5.04 13.66 -9.14
N THR A 144 5.20 14.96 -8.95
CA THR A 144 6.33 15.71 -9.47
C THR A 144 7.49 15.67 -8.49
N PHE A 145 8.69 15.39 -8.98
CA PHE A 145 9.90 15.34 -8.17
C PHE A 145 10.64 16.67 -8.25
N GLY A 146 10.76 17.35 -7.12
CA GLY A 146 11.59 18.52 -6.90
C GLY A 146 12.82 18.17 -6.07
N GLU A 147 13.26 19.09 -5.23
CA GLU A 147 14.33 18.85 -4.26
C GLU A 147 13.81 18.01 -3.08
N GLU A 148 12.54 18.17 -2.75
CA GLU A 148 11.86 17.55 -1.63
C GLU A 148 10.49 17.03 -2.05
N LEU A 149 9.97 16.04 -1.29
CA LEU A 149 8.61 15.54 -1.41
C LEU A 149 7.91 15.62 -0.05
N LYS A 150 6.70 16.18 -0.05
CA LYS A 150 5.83 16.19 1.13
C LYS A 150 4.94 14.96 1.12
N MET A 151 4.82 14.35 2.28
CA MET A 151 3.93 13.22 2.53
C MET A 151 3.01 13.53 3.71
N GLY A 152 1.73 13.29 3.55
CA GLY A 152 0.75 13.41 4.62
C GLY A 152 0.96 12.38 5.75
N PRO A 153 0.25 12.54 6.89
CA PRO A 153 0.29 11.59 8.01
C PRO A 153 -0.07 10.17 7.56
N ARG A 154 0.77 9.20 7.90
CA ARG A 154 0.56 7.78 7.54
C ARG A 154 0.33 7.52 6.05
N GLU A 155 0.73 8.43 5.20
CA GLU A 155 0.58 8.29 3.75
C GLU A 155 1.50 7.20 3.21
N SER A 156 1.00 6.52 2.19
CA SER A 156 1.75 5.57 1.37
C SER A 156 1.71 6.02 -0.08
N LEU A 157 2.86 6.05 -0.73
CA LEU A 157 2.98 6.29 -2.17
C LEU A 157 3.57 5.05 -2.82
N VAL A 158 3.00 4.65 -3.96
CA VAL A 158 3.51 3.57 -4.81
C VAL A 158 3.63 4.13 -6.22
N ILE A 159 4.84 4.52 -6.59
CA ILE A 159 5.10 5.38 -7.74
C ILE A 159 5.77 4.56 -8.85
N GLU A 160 5.13 4.50 -10.01
CA GLU A 160 5.75 4.02 -11.25
C GLU A 160 6.58 5.14 -11.88
N LEU A 161 7.85 4.81 -12.20
CA LEU A 161 8.81 5.70 -12.86
C LEU A 161 9.01 5.31 -14.33
#